data_84025c7fdc82ac53299b1081bbfff1a3
#
_entry.id   84025c7fdc82ac53299b1081bbfff1a3
#
_cell.length_a   1.000
_cell.length_b   1.000
_cell.length_c   1.000
_cell.angle_alpha   90.00
_cell.angle_beta   90.00
_cell.angle_gamma   90.00
#
_symmetry.space_group_name_H-M   'P 1'
#
loop_
_entity.id
_entity.type
_entity.pdbx_description
1 polymer ?
#
loop_
_entity_poly.entity_id
_entity_poly.type
_entity_poly.pdbx_seq_one_letter_code
_entity_poly.pdbx_strand_id
1 'polypeptide(L)'
;MLFFSCAGQSKNEDKVQRYLASSTSTTVLYTLNGEGTSLNPAGFFQRGNSVTAYPNQTKTINNRKYVKVALNGSEFYVHESDLVSEPEKVVKETSVWVRTPATILVDTENSKIAGFADKNAELKVVGFDSLKVDGTVSAYRVRHGDVEGYVYSKYTVLTSDEAALNYQAELYDPIHSQVKNQFGGGLAIGCDFYPVEKPVFENNKMPQACYSLYLNSGAYILKNIESYISLAKQSKINTFVIDIKDNESPGYKADAMKEYSPTNYARAGAEKEELYRKVVNRLHEEGFYVVGRITCFKDSYFVQDNPKSAITEKSTGRPFKHNHAYWPSGFDRRVWEFNVALAKESVEKFGFNEINFDYVRFPDRMTKVESLVDYHNLYGESKVQAIQRFLLYACDELHKVGAYVSADVFGESANPGYTTAYGQYWPAISNVVDVISGMPYPDHFSNGYYGVNEPWNHPYEILYRWGQRVMDRQKITPSPAIVRTWIQAYNVMHHVDPNGIAYNSENVKQEILGLYNAGLTGGYITWMSSSSLEKYRQQLGAFQIDYYANWQKKQK
;
A
#
# COMPACT_ATOMS: atom_id res chain seq x y z
N MET A 1 -30.76 64.52 -29.40
CA MET A 1 -31.37 63.18 -29.49
C MET A 1 -30.47 62.22 -28.74
N LEU A 2 -30.82 61.95 -27.44
CA LEU A 2 -30.06 61.07 -26.58
C LEU A 2 -30.70 59.69 -26.67
N PHE A 3 -29.95 58.71 -27.17
CA PHE A 3 -30.35 57.29 -27.09
C PHE A 3 -29.89 56.70 -25.74
N PHE A 4 -30.83 56.40 -24.89
CA PHE A 4 -30.64 55.56 -23.72
C PHE A 4 -30.56 54.10 -24.19
N SER A 5 -29.38 53.49 -24.05
CA SER A 5 -29.19 52.05 -24.17
C SER A 5 -29.60 51.43 -22.83
N CYS A 6 -30.71 50.71 -22.79
CA CYS A 6 -31.04 49.80 -21.70
C CYS A 6 -30.10 48.60 -21.75
N ALA A 7 -29.05 48.63 -20.94
CA ALA A 7 -28.28 47.41 -20.63
C ALA A 7 -29.13 46.53 -19.73
N GLY A 8 -29.59 45.40 -20.23
CA GLY A 8 -30.27 44.37 -19.44
C GLY A 8 -29.30 43.86 -18.36
N GLN A 9 -29.65 44.14 -17.10
CA GLN A 9 -29.04 43.46 -15.96
C GLN A 9 -29.38 41.98 -16.08
N SER A 10 -28.36 41.12 -16.34
CA SER A 10 -28.45 39.70 -16.13
C SER A 10 -28.74 39.51 -14.61
N LYS A 11 -29.91 39.02 -14.26
CA LYS A 11 -30.21 38.57 -12.91
C LYS A 11 -29.19 37.49 -12.57
N ASN A 12 -28.26 37.80 -11.70
CA ASN A 12 -27.42 36.81 -11.06
C ASN A 12 -28.38 35.84 -10.36
N GLU A 13 -28.57 34.66 -10.94
CA GLU A 13 -29.34 33.60 -10.29
C GLU A 13 -28.50 33.15 -9.09
N ASP A 14 -29.01 33.37 -7.87
CA ASP A 14 -28.37 32.96 -6.62
C ASP A 14 -28.31 31.43 -6.60
N LYS A 15 -27.17 30.88 -7.06
CA LYS A 15 -26.87 29.45 -7.01
C LYS A 15 -26.24 29.14 -5.66
N VAL A 16 -26.79 28.15 -4.96
CA VAL A 16 -26.25 27.72 -3.67
C VAL A 16 -26.04 26.21 -3.65
N GLN A 17 -24.99 25.78 -3.01
CA GLN A 17 -24.77 24.36 -2.78
C GLN A 17 -25.73 23.87 -1.70
N ARG A 18 -26.33 22.71 -1.91
CA ARG A 18 -27.19 21.99 -0.96
C ARG A 18 -26.90 20.50 -1.04
N TYR A 19 -27.41 19.76 -0.07
CA TYR A 19 -27.24 18.31 0.01
C TYR A 19 -28.62 17.65 0.09
N LEU A 20 -28.79 16.50 -0.60
CA LEU A 20 -29.99 15.69 -0.51
C LEU A 20 -30.05 15.00 0.87
N ALA A 21 -31.15 15.15 1.60
CA ALA A 21 -31.26 14.70 2.98
C ALA A 21 -32.66 14.17 3.35
N SER A 22 -33.31 13.45 2.42
CA SER A 22 -34.59 12.80 2.71
C SER A 22 -34.52 11.87 3.93
N SER A 23 -35.65 11.50 4.48
CA SER A 23 -35.72 10.56 5.62
C SER A 23 -35.26 9.14 5.30
N THR A 24 -35.19 8.79 4.01
CA THR A 24 -34.73 7.49 3.51
C THR A 24 -33.32 7.58 2.98
N SER A 25 -32.69 6.44 2.64
CA SER A 25 -31.36 6.36 2.05
C SER A 25 -31.28 7.01 0.66
N THR A 26 -32.41 7.18 -0.01
CA THR A 26 -32.50 7.81 -1.34
C THR A 26 -33.51 8.94 -1.34
N THR A 27 -33.20 9.97 -2.14
CA THR A 27 -34.08 11.11 -2.42
C THR A 27 -34.61 11.01 -3.85
N VAL A 28 -35.90 11.23 -4.02
CA VAL A 28 -36.51 11.26 -5.36
C VAL A 28 -36.29 12.65 -5.97
N LEU A 29 -35.71 12.70 -7.16
CA LEU A 29 -35.67 13.91 -7.98
C LEU A 29 -36.74 13.80 -9.08
N TYR A 30 -37.30 14.93 -9.47
CA TYR A 30 -38.45 15.02 -10.36
C TYR A 30 -38.13 15.89 -11.57
N THR A 31 -38.80 15.61 -12.68
CA THR A 31 -38.91 16.51 -13.82
C THR A 31 -40.34 17.04 -13.95
N LEU A 32 -40.52 18.23 -14.52
CA LEU A 32 -41.84 18.76 -14.87
C LEU A 32 -42.37 18.01 -16.12
N ASN A 33 -43.70 17.80 -16.15
CA ASN A 33 -44.37 17.42 -17.39
C ASN A 33 -44.31 18.56 -18.40
N GLY A 34 -44.64 18.29 -19.68
CA GLY A 34 -44.57 19.26 -20.77
C GLY A 34 -45.37 20.55 -20.53
N GLU A 35 -46.43 20.49 -19.70
CA GLU A 35 -47.28 21.65 -19.35
C GLU A 35 -46.79 22.37 -18.08
N GLY A 36 -45.82 21.83 -17.36
CA GLY A 36 -45.31 22.41 -16.10
C GLY A 36 -46.27 22.35 -14.91
N THR A 37 -47.30 21.50 -14.96
CA THR A 37 -48.39 21.39 -14.00
C THR A 37 -48.22 20.20 -13.04
N SER A 38 -47.42 19.20 -13.37
CA SER A 38 -47.17 18.04 -12.55
C SER A 38 -45.69 17.60 -12.57
N LEU A 39 -45.29 16.81 -11.59
CA LEU A 39 -43.95 16.27 -11.40
C LEU A 39 -43.94 14.78 -11.69
N ASN A 40 -43.02 14.35 -12.52
CA ASN A 40 -42.74 12.95 -12.78
C ASN A 40 -41.43 12.53 -12.08
N PRO A 41 -41.39 11.41 -11.36
CA PRO A 41 -40.14 10.88 -10.81
C PRO A 41 -39.11 10.67 -11.94
N ALA A 42 -37.94 11.27 -11.79
CA ALA A 42 -36.85 11.15 -12.76
C ALA A 42 -35.77 10.16 -12.32
N GLY A 43 -35.65 9.94 -11.00
CA GLY A 43 -34.68 8.97 -10.46
C GLY A 43 -34.58 9.03 -8.95
N PHE A 44 -33.88 8.06 -8.41
CA PHE A 44 -33.56 7.94 -6.99
C PHE A 44 -32.06 8.22 -6.81
N PHE A 45 -31.73 9.19 -5.99
CA PHE A 45 -30.36 9.63 -5.76
C PHE A 45 -30.00 9.44 -4.29
N GLN A 46 -28.76 9.07 -4.04
CA GLN A 46 -28.34 8.80 -2.67
C GLN A 46 -28.45 10.05 -1.80
N ARG A 47 -28.87 9.83 -0.57
CA ARG A 47 -28.80 10.84 0.47
C ARG A 47 -27.35 11.31 0.62
N GLY A 48 -27.16 12.64 0.75
CA GLY A 48 -25.83 13.25 0.82
C GLY A 48 -25.27 13.72 -0.51
N ASN A 49 -25.87 13.36 -1.67
CA ASN A 49 -25.43 13.94 -2.93
C ASN A 49 -25.50 15.47 -2.86
N SER A 50 -24.39 16.09 -3.26
CA SER A 50 -24.31 17.53 -3.42
C SER A 50 -25.01 17.96 -4.69
N VAL A 51 -25.87 18.98 -4.59
CA VAL A 51 -26.60 19.58 -5.73
C VAL A 51 -26.42 21.09 -5.75
N THR A 52 -26.44 21.68 -6.94
CA THR A 52 -26.59 23.13 -7.08
C THR A 52 -28.07 23.46 -7.02
N ALA A 53 -28.53 24.11 -5.96
CA ALA A 53 -29.90 24.53 -5.83
C ALA A 53 -30.09 25.97 -6.30
N TYR A 54 -31.32 26.24 -6.82
CA TYR A 54 -31.80 27.56 -7.26
C TYR A 54 -32.96 27.98 -6.36
N PRO A 55 -32.70 28.56 -5.16
CA PRO A 55 -33.75 28.82 -4.16
C PRO A 55 -34.90 29.69 -4.64
N ASN A 56 -34.65 30.56 -5.62
CA ASN A 56 -35.63 31.44 -6.23
C ASN A 56 -36.44 30.78 -7.36
N GLN A 57 -36.07 29.56 -7.80
CA GLN A 57 -36.76 28.78 -8.81
C GLN A 57 -37.54 27.63 -8.17
N THR A 58 -38.73 27.93 -7.69
CA THR A 58 -39.56 26.96 -6.98
C THR A 58 -40.87 26.70 -7.71
N LYS A 59 -41.45 25.53 -7.46
CA LYS A 59 -42.80 25.11 -7.88
C LYS A 59 -43.57 24.60 -6.68
N THR A 60 -44.85 24.99 -6.56
CA THR A 60 -45.74 24.42 -5.58
C THR A 60 -46.76 23.56 -6.30
N ILE A 61 -46.75 22.27 -5.99
CA ILE A 61 -47.63 21.25 -6.59
C ILE A 61 -48.21 20.43 -5.46
N ASN A 62 -49.54 20.30 -5.43
CA ASN A 62 -50.27 19.58 -4.35
C ASN A 62 -49.89 20.05 -2.94
N ASN A 63 -49.82 21.36 -2.74
CA ASN A 63 -49.42 22.03 -1.49
C ASN A 63 -48.01 21.66 -0.98
N ARG A 64 -47.15 21.16 -1.84
CA ARG A 64 -45.75 20.87 -1.54
C ARG A 64 -44.86 21.75 -2.38
N LYS A 65 -43.82 22.32 -1.75
CA LYS A 65 -42.86 23.19 -2.41
C LYS A 65 -41.66 22.38 -2.90
N TYR A 66 -41.30 22.57 -4.15
CA TYR A 66 -40.17 21.96 -4.81
C TYR A 66 -39.21 23.03 -5.27
N VAL A 67 -37.94 22.78 -5.09
CA VAL A 67 -36.83 23.65 -5.48
C VAL A 67 -36.14 23.05 -6.69
N LYS A 68 -35.84 23.88 -7.68
CA LYS A 68 -35.03 23.47 -8.84
C LYS A 68 -33.60 23.21 -8.40
N VAL A 69 -33.01 22.11 -8.86
CA VAL A 69 -31.62 21.71 -8.59
C VAL A 69 -30.95 21.24 -9.87
N ALA A 70 -29.62 21.37 -9.92
CA ALA A 70 -28.80 20.76 -10.95
C ALA A 70 -27.89 19.69 -10.33
N LEU A 71 -27.83 18.53 -10.98
CA LEU A 71 -26.97 17.41 -10.63
C LEU A 71 -26.42 16.74 -11.89
N ASN A 72 -25.11 16.58 -11.98
CA ASN A 72 -24.43 15.99 -13.13
C ASN A 72 -24.82 16.59 -14.49
N GLY A 73 -24.99 17.92 -14.53
CA GLY A 73 -25.35 18.64 -15.75
C GLY A 73 -26.83 18.57 -16.14
N SER A 74 -27.67 17.84 -15.40
CA SER A 74 -29.13 17.76 -15.60
C SER A 74 -29.89 18.53 -14.53
N GLU A 75 -31.07 19.07 -14.90
CA GLU A 75 -31.92 19.85 -14.02
C GLU A 75 -33.12 19.03 -13.53
N PHE A 76 -33.41 19.17 -12.24
CA PHE A 76 -34.48 18.45 -11.54
C PHE A 76 -35.23 19.37 -10.58
N TYR A 77 -36.28 18.86 -10.01
CA TYR A 77 -36.97 19.43 -8.85
C TYR A 77 -36.89 18.44 -7.68
N VAL A 78 -36.70 18.96 -6.47
CA VAL A 78 -36.66 18.16 -5.24
C VAL A 78 -37.54 18.83 -4.21
N HIS A 79 -38.18 18.06 -3.33
CA HIS A 79 -38.96 18.60 -2.25
C HIS A 79 -38.07 19.43 -1.32
N GLU A 80 -38.54 20.64 -0.93
CA GLU A 80 -37.73 21.58 -0.15
C GLU A 80 -37.24 20.99 1.18
N SER A 81 -38.06 20.14 1.84
CA SER A 81 -37.67 19.47 3.09
C SER A 81 -36.55 18.45 2.93
N ASP A 82 -36.27 18.03 1.70
CA ASP A 82 -35.24 17.04 1.40
C ASP A 82 -33.92 17.72 1.01
N LEU A 83 -33.80 19.04 1.20
CA LEU A 83 -32.58 19.82 1.01
C LEU A 83 -32.08 20.38 2.34
N VAL A 84 -30.80 20.20 2.61
CA VAL A 84 -30.11 20.83 3.74
C VAL A 84 -28.92 21.67 3.27
N SER A 85 -28.61 22.69 4.06
CA SER A 85 -27.52 23.63 3.78
C SER A 85 -26.16 23.10 4.25
N GLU A 86 -26.19 22.26 5.26
CA GLU A 86 -25.00 21.81 5.97
C GLU A 86 -24.83 20.31 5.80
N PRO A 87 -23.64 19.84 5.44
CA PRO A 87 -23.38 18.43 5.28
C PRO A 87 -23.57 17.63 6.59
N GLU A 88 -23.39 18.27 7.74
CA GLU A 88 -23.60 17.69 9.08
C GLU A 88 -25.04 17.20 9.30
N LYS A 89 -26.00 17.76 8.58
CA LYS A 89 -27.41 17.34 8.64
C LYS A 89 -27.71 16.11 7.77
N VAL A 90 -26.76 15.69 6.98
CA VAL A 90 -26.89 14.49 6.13
C VAL A 90 -26.54 13.22 6.89
N VAL A 91 -25.45 13.23 7.65
CA VAL A 91 -24.96 12.06 8.40
C VAL A 91 -25.88 11.82 9.59
N LYS A 92 -26.55 10.68 9.60
CA LYS A 92 -27.50 10.27 10.67
C LYS A 92 -26.94 9.15 11.54
N GLU A 93 -25.88 8.54 11.11
CA GLU A 93 -25.24 7.45 11.82
C GLU A 93 -24.71 7.98 13.16
N THR A 94 -25.16 7.38 14.25
CA THR A 94 -24.66 7.66 15.60
C THR A 94 -23.60 6.66 16.02
N SER A 95 -23.57 5.50 15.35
CA SER A 95 -22.58 4.45 15.49
C SER A 95 -22.31 3.80 14.15
N VAL A 96 -21.08 3.34 13.96
CA VAL A 96 -20.66 2.43 12.89
C VAL A 96 -19.84 1.30 13.49
N TRP A 97 -19.79 0.16 12.81
CA TRP A 97 -19.08 -1.03 13.28
C TRP A 97 -17.90 -1.34 12.36
N VAL A 98 -16.78 -1.76 12.97
CA VAL A 98 -15.56 -2.09 12.24
C VAL A 98 -15.72 -3.45 11.55
N ARG A 99 -15.77 -3.46 10.23
CA ARG A 99 -15.72 -4.67 9.41
C ARG A 99 -14.30 -5.18 9.24
N THR A 100 -13.39 -4.29 8.84
CA THR A 100 -11.96 -4.53 8.65
C THR A 100 -11.21 -3.78 9.75
N PRO A 101 -10.35 -4.45 10.54
CA PRO A 101 -9.58 -3.80 11.60
C PRO A 101 -8.88 -2.53 11.09
N ALA A 102 -9.09 -1.41 11.76
CA ALA A 102 -8.75 -0.10 11.23
C ALA A 102 -7.91 0.74 12.19
N THR A 103 -6.98 1.47 11.63
CA THR A 103 -6.24 2.53 12.34
C THR A 103 -7.17 3.73 12.57
N ILE A 104 -7.19 4.25 13.80
CA ILE A 104 -7.82 5.52 14.15
C ILE A 104 -6.76 6.60 14.00
N LEU A 105 -6.95 7.53 13.09
CA LEU A 105 -6.04 8.63 12.81
C LEU A 105 -6.37 9.86 13.64
N VAL A 106 -5.38 10.64 14.03
CA VAL A 106 -5.59 11.95 14.69
C VAL A 106 -6.33 12.89 13.74
N ASP A 107 -5.93 12.91 12.49
CA ASP A 107 -6.58 13.61 11.38
C ASP A 107 -6.28 12.84 10.07
N THR A 108 -6.96 13.22 9.00
CA THR A 108 -6.80 12.55 7.70
C THR A 108 -5.66 13.10 6.84
N GLU A 109 -4.96 14.14 7.28
CA GLU A 109 -3.87 14.80 6.54
C GLU A 109 -2.50 14.34 7.01
N ASN A 110 -2.25 14.36 8.32
CA ASN A 110 -0.91 14.15 8.90
C ASN A 110 -0.55 12.69 9.16
N SER A 111 -1.47 11.76 8.94
CA SER A 111 -1.22 10.31 9.05
C SER A 111 -0.83 9.83 10.47
N LYS A 112 -0.96 10.67 11.51
CA LYS A 112 -0.65 10.28 12.89
C LYS A 112 -1.72 9.37 13.46
N ILE A 113 -1.28 8.37 14.20
CA ILE A 113 -2.14 7.31 14.75
C ILE A 113 -2.58 7.69 16.16
N ALA A 114 -3.90 7.86 16.36
CA ALA A 114 -4.50 8.06 17.67
C ALA A 114 -4.77 6.73 18.39
N GLY A 115 -5.07 5.67 17.63
CA GLY A 115 -5.41 4.37 18.17
C GLY A 115 -5.74 3.34 17.12
N PHE A 116 -6.40 2.29 17.56
CA PHE A 116 -6.77 1.16 16.71
C PHE A 116 -8.12 0.59 17.12
N ALA A 117 -8.92 0.21 16.14
CA ALA A 117 -10.20 -0.45 16.34
C ALA A 117 -10.20 -1.83 15.68
N ASP A 118 -10.45 -2.87 16.47
CA ASP A 118 -10.49 -4.24 16.00
C ASP A 118 -11.84 -4.57 15.35
N LYS A 119 -11.89 -5.68 14.63
CA LYS A 119 -13.12 -6.21 14.02
C LYS A 119 -14.27 -6.28 15.06
N ASN A 120 -15.46 -5.94 14.63
CA ASN A 120 -16.69 -5.85 15.42
C ASN A 120 -16.75 -4.72 16.47
N ALA A 121 -15.71 -3.89 16.60
CA ALA A 121 -15.77 -2.75 17.49
C ALA A 121 -16.89 -1.78 17.07
N GLU A 122 -17.71 -1.35 18.01
CA GLU A 122 -18.62 -0.23 17.82
C GLU A 122 -17.87 1.08 18.00
N LEU A 123 -18.02 1.98 17.03
CA LEU A 123 -17.44 3.31 17.03
C LEU A 123 -18.57 4.34 17.08
N LYS A 124 -18.57 5.20 18.09
CA LYS A 124 -19.53 6.30 18.19
C LYS A 124 -19.15 7.41 17.22
N VAL A 125 -20.04 7.73 16.29
CA VAL A 125 -19.83 8.81 15.33
C VAL A 125 -20.06 10.15 16.00
N VAL A 126 -19.06 11.02 15.95
CA VAL A 126 -19.09 12.40 16.47
C VAL A 126 -18.90 13.45 15.37
N GLY A 127 -18.67 13.01 14.12
CA GLY A 127 -18.52 13.85 12.95
C GLY A 127 -18.00 13.05 11.75
N PHE A 128 -17.48 13.73 10.76
CA PHE A 128 -16.88 13.13 9.58
C PHE A 128 -15.85 14.11 8.97
N ASP A 129 -15.01 13.62 8.08
CA ASP A 129 -14.02 14.42 7.39
C ASP A 129 -14.65 15.16 6.20
N SER A 130 -15.13 14.40 5.21
CA SER A 130 -15.74 14.96 4.01
C SER A 130 -16.83 14.06 3.43
N LEU A 131 -17.81 14.71 2.75
CA LEU A 131 -18.78 14.03 1.91
C LEU A 131 -18.23 13.93 0.48
N LYS A 132 -18.30 12.73 -0.09
CA LYS A 132 -18.01 12.50 -1.51
C LYS A 132 -19.17 12.96 -2.38
N VAL A 133 -18.90 13.07 -3.69
CA VAL A 133 -19.91 13.49 -4.69
C VAL A 133 -21.12 12.56 -4.73
N ASP A 134 -20.93 11.28 -4.42
CA ASP A 134 -21.99 10.27 -4.34
C ASP A 134 -22.75 10.28 -3.00
N GLY A 135 -22.40 11.18 -2.10
CA GLY A 135 -23.01 11.32 -0.78
C GLY A 135 -22.49 10.37 0.30
N THR A 136 -21.46 9.56 -0.02
CA THR A 136 -20.80 8.75 0.98
C THR A 136 -19.80 9.57 1.79
N VAL A 137 -19.53 9.14 3.02
CA VAL A 137 -18.55 9.78 3.90
C VAL A 137 -17.17 9.19 3.61
N SER A 138 -16.15 10.03 3.52
CA SER A 138 -14.77 9.59 3.31
C SER A 138 -14.19 8.93 4.55
N ALA A 139 -14.30 9.62 5.68
CA ALA A 139 -13.91 9.13 6.99
C ALA A 139 -14.89 9.61 8.06
N TYR A 140 -15.26 8.74 9.00
CA TYR A 140 -16.00 9.11 10.18
C TYR A 140 -15.05 9.62 11.27
N ARG A 141 -15.36 10.75 11.89
CA ARG A 141 -14.78 11.12 13.17
C ARG A 141 -15.52 10.34 14.25
N VAL A 142 -14.77 9.55 14.99
CA VAL A 142 -15.33 8.56 15.92
C VAL A 142 -14.71 8.69 17.30
N ARG A 143 -15.46 8.19 18.29
CA ARG A 143 -14.95 7.94 19.64
C ARG A 143 -15.01 6.45 19.94
N HIS A 144 -13.88 5.90 20.37
CA HIS A 144 -13.71 4.52 20.77
C HIS A 144 -12.95 4.44 22.11
N GLY A 145 -13.66 4.15 23.21
CA GLY A 145 -13.10 4.33 24.56
C GLY A 145 -12.71 5.79 24.79
N ASP A 146 -11.46 6.00 25.20
CA ASP A 146 -10.88 7.32 25.42
C ASP A 146 -10.22 7.92 24.16
N VAL A 147 -10.22 7.17 23.04
CA VAL A 147 -9.63 7.61 21.78
C VAL A 147 -10.68 8.31 20.92
N GLU A 148 -10.36 9.49 20.41
CA GLU A 148 -11.12 10.20 19.40
C GLU A 148 -10.24 10.45 18.17
N GLY A 149 -10.78 10.23 16.97
CA GLY A 149 -10.05 10.40 15.72
C GLY A 149 -10.86 9.94 14.52
N TYR A 150 -10.20 9.72 13.40
CA TYR A 150 -10.83 9.42 12.11
C TYR A 150 -10.61 7.97 11.69
N VAL A 151 -11.66 7.32 11.20
CA VAL A 151 -11.62 5.99 10.58
C VAL A 151 -12.21 6.07 9.18
N TYR A 152 -11.51 5.53 8.18
CA TYR A 152 -12.04 5.50 6.82
C TYR A 152 -13.31 4.68 6.72
N SER A 153 -14.35 5.24 6.11
CA SER A 153 -15.66 4.62 6.00
C SER A 153 -15.63 3.27 5.29
N LYS A 154 -14.69 3.06 4.39
CA LYS A 154 -14.48 1.77 3.68
C LYS A 154 -14.20 0.58 4.62
N TYR A 155 -13.80 0.84 5.86
CA TYR A 155 -13.53 -0.17 6.88
C TYR A 155 -14.70 -0.40 7.84
N THR A 156 -15.79 0.34 7.67
CA THR A 156 -16.94 0.30 8.55
C THR A 156 -18.21 -0.15 7.84
N VAL A 157 -19.15 -0.65 8.61
CA VAL A 157 -20.51 -1.02 8.20
C VAL A 157 -21.52 -0.45 9.20
N LEU A 158 -22.81 -0.49 8.87
CA LEU A 158 -23.85 0.14 9.66
C LEU A 158 -24.44 -0.74 10.77
N THR A 159 -24.13 -2.05 10.75
CA THR A 159 -24.67 -3.00 11.75
C THR A 159 -23.58 -3.91 12.29
N SER A 160 -23.77 -4.36 13.54
CA SER A 160 -22.88 -5.33 14.18
C SER A 160 -22.87 -6.68 13.45
N ASP A 161 -24.02 -7.09 12.90
CA ASP A 161 -24.14 -8.37 12.20
C ASP A 161 -23.31 -8.39 10.92
N GLU A 162 -23.32 -7.29 10.13
CA GLU A 162 -22.45 -7.15 8.97
C GLU A 162 -20.97 -7.14 9.36
N ALA A 163 -20.63 -6.48 10.46
CA ALA A 163 -19.26 -6.44 10.95
C ALA A 163 -18.75 -7.81 11.42
N ALA A 164 -19.64 -8.64 11.96
CA ALA A 164 -19.29 -9.99 12.44
C ALA A 164 -18.96 -10.97 11.30
N LEU A 165 -19.45 -10.73 10.10
CA LEU A 165 -19.21 -11.61 8.96
C LEU A 165 -17.72 -11.61 8.58
N ASN A 166 -17.21 -12.81 8.28
CA ASN A 166 -15.91 -12.97 7.64
C ASN A 166 -16.11 -13.15 6.12
N TYR A 167 -15.24 -12.53 5.34
CA TYR A 167 -15.28 -12.69 3.90
C TYR A 167 -15.00 -14.15 3.52
N GLN A 168 -15.93 -14.81 2.84
CA GLN A 168 -15.80 -16.20 2.41
C GLN A 168 -15.25 -17.14 3.51
N ALA A 169 -15.89 -17.14 4.67
CA ALA A 169 -15.42 -17.90 5.84
C ALA A 169 -15.16 -19.38 5.54
N GLU A 170 -15.99 -19.99 4.70
CA GLU A 170 -15.86 -21.38 4.25
C GLU A 170 -14.54 -21.68 3.51
N LEU A 171 -13.93 -20.67 2.90
CA LEU A 171 -12.66 -20.78 2.19
C LEU A 171 -11.47 -20.41 3.10
N TYR A 172 -11.58 -19.30 3.86
CA TYR A 172 -10.44 -18.72 4.57
C TYR A 172 -10.25 -19.23 5.98
N ASP A 173 -11.31 -19.57 6.72
CA ASP A 173 -11.18 -20.00 8.11
C ASP A 173 -10.35 -21.29 8.25
N PRO A 174 -10.50 -22.33 7.41
CA PRO A 174 -9.62 -23.50 7.45
C PRO A 174 -8.16 -23.17 7.13
N ILE A 175 -7.92 -22.22 6.21
CA ILE A 175 -6.57 -21.80 5.81
C ILE A 175 -5.92 -20.96 6.91
N HIS A 176 -6.67 -20.08 7.55
CA HIS A 176 -6.19 -19.23 8.64
C HIS A 176 -5.88 -20.02 9.91
N SER A 177 -6.45 -21.20 10.06
CA SER A 177 -6.19 -22.11 11.18
C SER A 177 -4.88 -22.88 11.03
N GLN A 178 -4.00 -22.47 10.13
CA GLN A 178 -2.71 -23.11 9.92
C GLN A 178 -1.89 -23.20 11.18
N VAL A 179 -1.36 -24.39 11.42
CA VAL A 179 -0.64 -24.73 12.64
C VAL A 179 0.82 -24.26 12.53
N LYS A 180 1.40 -23.90 13.66
CA LYS A 180 2.82 -23.67 13.85
C LYS A 180 3.64 -24.88 13.37
N ASN A 181 4.68 -24.64 12.58
CA ASN A 181 5.60 -25.68 12.12
C ASN A 181 6.92 -25.69 12.91
N GLN A 182 7.84 -26.61 12.57
CA GLN A 182 9.12 -26.76 13.27
C GLN A 182 10.04 -25.53 13.22
N PHE A 183 9.85 -24.64 12.24
CA PHE A 183 10.61 -23.39 12.10
C PHE A 183 9.95 -22.22 12.84
N GLY A 184 8.86 -22.46 13.53
CA GLY A 184 8.03 -21.46 14.17
C GLY A 184 6.77 -21.20 13.36
N GLY A 185 6.36 -19.99 13.28
CA GLY A 185 5.12 -19.60 12.62
C GLY A 185 3.98 -19.44 13.61
N GLY A 186 2.79 -19.32 13.11
CA GLY A 186 1.62 -19.09 13.92
C GLY A 186 0.36 -19.12 13.07
N LEU A 187 -0.75 -18.83 13.71
CA LEU A 187 -2.03 -18.78 13.05
C LEU A 187 -2.15 -17.46 12.26
N ALA A 188 -2.78 -17.51 11.09
CA ALA A 188 -3.22 -16.35 10.33
C ALA A 188 -4.67 -15.95 10.66
N ILE A 189 -5.22 -16.49 11.73
CA ILE A 189 -6.54 -16.13 12.26
C ILE A 189 -6.57 -14.62 12.55
N GLY A 190 -7.66 -13.97 12.17
CA GLY A 190 -7.87 -12.54 12.38
C GLY A 190 -7.23 -11.63 11.32
N CYS A 191 -6.55 -12.19 10.31
CA CYS A 191 -6.25 -11.44 9.09
C CYS A 191 -7.55 -11.11 8.36
N ASP A 192 -7.58 -9.95 7.70
CA ASP A 192 -8.72 -9.54 6.89
C ASP A 192 -8.52 -9.96 5.42
N PHE A 193 -9.61 -10.46 4.81
CA PHE A 193 -9.62 -10.91 3.41
C PHE A 193 -10.71 -10.23 2.58
N TYR A 194 -11.36 -9.20 3.09
CA TYR A 194 -12.19 -8.38 2.22
C TYR A 194 -11.38 -7.86 1.04
N PRO A 195 -11.95 -7.87 -0.17
CA PRO A 195 -11.28 -7.33 -1.34
C PRO A 195 -10.87 -5.89 -1.13
N VAL A 196 -9.62 -5.57 -1.46
CA VAL A 196 -9.09 -4.21 -1.43
C VAL A 196 -9.04 -3.67 -2.86
N GLU A 197 -9.67 -2.52 -3.09
CA GLU A 197 -9.59 -1.85 -4.38
C GLU A 197 -8.15 -1.37 -4.63
N LYS A 198 -7.58 -1.76 -5.76
CA LYS A 198 -6.24 -1.31 -6.17
C LYS A 198 -6.36 -0.01 -6.96
N PRO A 199 -5.57 1.02 -6.64
CA PRO A 199 -5.65 2.30 -7.31
C PRO A 199 -5.16 2.21 -8.76
N VAL A 200 -5.72 3.11 -9.59
CA VAL A 200 -5.19 3.41 -10.92
C VAL A 200 -4.96 4.91 -10.97
N PHE A 201 -3.69 5.31 -10.98
CA PHE A 201 -3.34 6.72 -11.02
C PHE A 201 -3.23 7.21 -12.48
N GLU A 202 -3.84 8.35 -12.77
CA GLU A 202 -3.79 8.96 -14.11
C GLU A 202 -2.37 9.38 -14.49
N ASN A 203 -1.66 10.00 -13.55
CA ASN A 203 -0.34 10.58 -13.77
C ASN A 203 0.82 9.68 -13.31
N ASN A 204 0.54 8.48 -12.81
CA ASN A 204 1.53 7.51 -12.36
C ASN A 204 1.16 6.12 -12.87
N LYS A 205 1.64 5.78 -14.07
CA LYS A 205 1.31 4.50 -14.71
C LYS A 205 2.42 3.49 -14.50
N MET A 206 2.12 2.44 -13.77
CA MET A 206 3.03 1.31 -13.61
C MET A 206 3.18 0.55 -14.94
N PRO A 207 4.42 0.24 -15.39
CA PRO A 207 4.63 -0.64 -16.54
C PRO A 207 3.98 -2.01 -16.35
N GLN A 208 3.48 -2.59 -17.44
CA GLN A 208 2.86 -3.93 -17.42
C GLN A 208 3.79 -5.01 -16.88
N ALA A 209 5.08 -4.89 -17.15
CA ALA A 209 6.15 -5.67 -16.54
C ALA A 209 7.31 -4.73 -16.20
N CYS A 210 7.70 -4.70 -14.94
CA CYS A 210 8.83 -3.89 -14.47
C CYS A 210 10.11 -4.72 -14.52
N TYR A 211 11.04 -4.37 -15.38
CA TYR A 211 12.38 -4.93 -15.45
C TYR A 211 13.33 -3.98 -14.72
N SER A 212 13.67 -4.34 -13.49
CA SER A 212 14.24 -3.38 -12.55
C SER A 212 15.69 -3.64 -12.20
N LEU A 213 16.52 -2.58 -12.24
CA LEU A 213 17.83 -2.57 -11.62
C LEU A 213 17.75 -1.97 -10.22
N TYR A 214 18.35 -2.66 -9.25
CA TYR A 214 18.51 -2.14 -7.90
C TYR A 214 19.77 -1.29 -7.78
N LEU A 215 19.66 -0.13 -7.14
CA LEU A 215 20.74 0.79 -6.82
C LEU A 215 20.71 1.13 -5.33
N ASN A 216 21.82 0.90 -4.63
CA ASN A 216 21.95 1.34 -3.25
C ASN A 216 22.10 2.87 -3.15
N SER A 217 21.90 3.43 -1.94
CA SER A 217 21.96 4.87 -1.68
C SER A 217 23.36 5.48 -1.68
N GLY A 218 24.39 4.74 -2.08
CA GLY A 218 25.78 5.22 -2.09
C GLY A 218 25.96 6.41 -3.04
N ALA A 219 26.59 7.50 -2.56
CA ALA A 219 26.77 8.68 -3.38
C ALA A 219 27.56 8.40 -4.69
N TYR A 220 28.49 7.47 -4.67
CA TYR A 220 29.20 7.03 -5.87
C TYR A 220 28.24 6.43 -6.91
N ILE A 221 27.32 5.55 -6.49
CA ILE A 221 26.32 4.92 -7.36
C ILE A 221 25.40 5.99 -7.97
N LEU A 222 24.83 6.84 -7.13
CA LEU A 222 23.89 7.88 -7.56
C LEU A 222 24.55 8.94 -8.47
N LYS A 223 25.79 9.33 -8.23
CA LYS A 223 26.55 10.25 -9.10
C LYS A 223 26.86 9.63 -10.48
N ASN A 224 26.91 8.30 -10.56
CA ASN A 224 27.18 7.59 -11.82
C ASN A 224 25.92 7.16 -12.58
N ILE A 225 24.78 7.77 -12.31
CA ILE A 225 23.47 7.36 -12.85
C ILE A 225 23.45 7.26 -14.38
N GLU A 226 24.15 8.14 -15.09
CA GLU A 226 24.22 8.12 -16.56
C GLU A 226 24.76 6.80 -17.12
N SER A 227 25.70 6.15 -16.42
CA SER A 227 26.21 4.85 -16.84
C SER A 227 25.17 3.73 -16.68
N TYR A 228 24.30 3.81 -15.66
CA TYR A 228 23.18 2.86 -15.48
C TYR A 228 22.08 3.14 -16.49
N ILE A 229 21.77 4.40 -16.79
CA ILE A 229 20.84 4.79 -17.87
C ILE A 229 21.34 4.26 -19.21
N SER A 230 22.62 4.43 -19.52
CA SER A 230 23.23 3.92 -20.75
C SER A 230 23.11 2.37 -20.86
N LEU A 231 23.29 1.65 -19.77
CA LEU A 231 23.09 0.20 -19.74
C LEU A 231 21.60 -0.16 -19.92
N ALA A 232 20.70 0.54 -19.24
CA ALA A 232 19.27 0.33 -19.38
C ALA A 232 18.76 0.55 -20.81
N LYS A 233 19.26 1.58 -21.49
CA LYS A 233 18.94 1.87 -22.90
C LYS A 233 19.42 0.79 -23.89
N GLN A 234 20.41 -0.01 -23.52
CA GLN A 234 20.88 -1.13 -24.32
C GLN A 234 20.09 -2.43 -24.04
N SER A 235 19.08 -2.37 -23.19
CA SER A 235 18.32 -3.51 -22.70
C SER A 235 16.81 -3.24 -22.68
N LYS A 236 16.05 -4.08 -21.99
CA LYS A 236 14.62 -3.90 -21.71
C LYS A 236 14.36 -3.35 -20.30
N ILE A 237 15.40 -2.97 -19.58
CA ILE A 237 15.26 -2.32 -18.27
C ILE A 237 14.42 -1.05 -18.43
N ASN A 238 13.37 -0.92 -17.65
CA ASN A 238 12.43 0.19 -17.66
C ASN A 238 12.15 0.76 -16.26
N THR A 239 12.80 0.21 -15.24
CA THR A 239 12.56 0.53 -13.84
C THR A 239 13.86 0.58 -13.06
N PHE A 240 13.95 1.52 -12.10
CA PHE A 240 15.04 1.56 -11.12
C PHE A 240 14.46 1.48 -9.71
N VAL A 241 15.06 0.66 -8.86
CA VAL A 241 14.77 0.60 -7.42
C VAL A 241 15.94 1.24 -6.70
N ILE A 242 15.68 2.29 -5.91
CA ILE A 242 16.72 3.07 -5.22
C ILE A 242 16.45 3.06 -3.71
N ASP A 243 17.44 2.74 -2.90
CA ASP A 243 17.31 2.81 -1.46
C ASP A 243 17.08 4.25 -0.98
N ILE A 244 15.98 4.49 -0.30
CA ILE A 244 15.74 5.68 0.52
C ILE A 244 16.37 5.48 1.90
N LYS A 245 16.22 4.28 2.47
CA LYS A 245 16.83 3.86 3.73
C LYS A 245 17.06 2.35 3.72
N ASP A 246 18.29 1.91 3.96
CA ASP A 246 18.65 0.50 4.15
C ASP A 246 19.27 0.28 5.53
N ASN A 247 18.53 -0.36 6.44
CA ASN A 247 18.91 -0.61 7.84
C ASN A 247 19.56 0.64 8.47
N GLU A 248 20.85 0.58 8.77
CA GLU A 248 21.67 1.68 9.32
C GLU A 248 22.28 2.59 8.22
N SER A 249 21.73 2.60 7.01
CA SER A 249 22.21 3.42 5.89
C SER A 249 21.12 4.37 5.38
N PRO A 250 20.83 5.47 6.09
CA PRO A 250 19.87 6.46 5.63
C PRO A 250 20.37 7.19 4.39
N GLY A 251 19.50 7.38 3.40
CA GLY A 251 19.85 7.99 2.12
C GLY A 251 20.06 9.49 2.21
N TYR A 252 19.08 10.23 2.66
CA TYR A 252 19.11 11.70 2.74
C TYR A 252 18.56 12.19 4.09
N LYS A 253 18.76 13.47 4.39
CA LYS A 253 18.27 14.13 5.62
C LYS A 253 16.77 14.43 5.49
N ALA A 254 15.94 13.45 5.88
CA ALA A 254 14.50 13.59 5.86
C ALA A 254 13.96 14.29 7.12
N ASP A 255 12.90 15.11 6.97
CA ASP A 255 12.21 15.71 8.10
C ASP A 255 11.56 14.64 8.99
N ALA A 256 11.05 13.56 8.41
CA ALA A 256 10.58 12.39 9.13
C ALA A 256 11.69 11.75 10.00
N MET A 257 12.92 11.68 9.51
CA MET A 257 14.05 11.19 10.32
C MET A 257 14.36 12.17 11.45
N LYS A 258 14.30 13.48 11.20
CA LYS A 258 14.52 14.50 12.23
C LYS A 258 13.52 14.38 13.38
N GLU A 259 12.24 14.09 13.06
CA GLU A 259 11.16 13.95 14.04
C GLU A 259 11.23 12.61 14.80
N TYR A 260 11.41 11.50 14.10
CA TYR A 260 11.25 10.16 14.68
C TYR A 260 12.56 9.48 15.04
N SER A 261 13.66 9.78 14.35
CA SER A 261 14.97 9.15 14.54
C SER A 261 16.12 10.10 14.24
N PRO A 262 16.44 11.02 15.18
CA PRO A 262 17.53 11.99 15.04
C PRO A 262 18.88 11.36 14.70
N THR A 263 19.14 10.13 15.14
CA THR A 263 20.37 9.40 14.79
C THR A 263 20.41 9.06 13.29
N ASN A 264 19.32 8.57 12.70
CA ASN A 264 19.22 8.39 11.25
C ASN A 264 19.44 9.72 10.52
N TYR A 265 18.82 10.81 10.97
CA TYR A 265 19.01 12.14 10.40
C TYR A 265 20.47 12.60 10.45
N ALA A 266 21.14 12.40 11.59
CA ALA A 266 22.54 12.80 11.77
C ALA A 266 23.50 11.99 10.86
N ARG A 267 23.17 10.73 10.59
CA ARG A 267 23.97 9.81 9.75
C ARG A 267 23.72 9.99 8.25
N ALA A 268 22.60 10.57 7.87
CA ALA A 268 22.28 10.84 6.47
C ALA A 268 23.19 11.90 5.87
N GLY A 269 23.59 11.74 4.60
CA GLY A 269 24.42 12.68 3.88
C GLY A 269 23.71 14.01 3.61
N ALA A 270 24.33 15.13 3.92
CA ALA A 270 23.74 16.45 3.76
C ALA A 270 23.49 16.81 2.28
N GLU A 271 24.39 16.40 1.40
CA GLU A 271 24.32 16.66 -0.04
C GLU A 271 23.39 15.71 -0.81
N LYS A 272 22.90 14.66 -0.15
CA LYS A 272 22.15 13.59 -0.85
C LYS A 272 20.75 13.99 -1.25
N GLU A 273 20.09 14.92 -0.58
CA GLU A 273 18.74 15.36 -0.95
C GLU A 273 18.72 15.89 -2.39
N GLU A 274 19.63 16.79 -2.72
CA GLU A 274 19.74 17.33 -4.07
C GLU A 274 20.17 16.26 -5.09
N LEU A 275 21.00 15.31 -4.66
CA LEU A 275 21.42 14.19 -5.51
C LEU A 275 20.23 13.26 -5.83
N TYR A 276 19.36 12.94 -4.86
CA TYR A 276 18.14 12.18 -5.10
C TYR A 276 17.22 12.91 -6.08
N ARG A 277 17.00 14.21 -5.88
CA ARG A 277 16.19 15.03 -6.77
C ARG A 277 16.68 14.97 -8.21
N LYS A 278 17.98 15.17 -8.41
CA LYS A 278 18.61 15.08 -9.74
C LYS A 278 18.47 13.71 -10.37
N VAL A 279 18.74 12.65 -9.59
CA VAL A 279 18.71 11.27 -10.09
C VAL A 279 17.28 10.87 -10.47
N VAL A 280 16.30 11.09 -9.61
CA VAL A 280 14.91 10.69 -9.89
C VAL A 280 14.34 11.49 -11.06
N ASN A 281 14.56 12.81 -11.11
CA ASN A 281 14.14 13.64 -12.24
C ASN A 281 14.81 13.15 -13.54
N ARG A 282 16.10 12.88 -13.52
CA ARG A 282 16.83 12.40 -14.69
C ARG A 282 16.31 11.06 -15.22
N LEU A 283 15.93 10.17 -14.31
CA LEU A 283 15.32 8.89 -14.67
C LEU A 283 13.93 9.09 -15.29
N HIS A 284 13.12 9.99 -14.75
CA HIS A 284 11.80 10.33 -15.32
C HIS A 284 11.90 10.99 -16.70
N GLU A 285 12.89 11.89 -16.92
CA GLU A 285 13.16 12.49 -18.23
C GLU A 285 13.45 11.42 -19.30
N GLU A 286 14.04 10.30 -18.90
CA GLU A 286 14.31 9.17 -19.77
C GLU A 286 13.15 8.16 -19.85
N GLY A 287 12.05 8.40 -19.12
CA GLY A 287 10.84 7.57 -19.13
C GLY A 287 10.89 6.33 -18.24
N PHE A 288 11.84 6.26 -17.30
CA PHE A 288 11.91 5.16 -16.35
C PHE A 288 10.91 5.30 -15.20
N TYR A 289 10.37 4.17 -14.77
CA TYR A 289 9.61 4.04 -13.53
C TYR A 289 10.58 3.93 -12.35
N VAL A 290 10.34 4.71 -11.28
CA VAL A 290 11.30 4.80 -10.17
C VAL A 290 10.65 4.38 -8.87
N VAL A 291 11.23 3.38 -8.21
CA VAL A 291 10.79 2.79 -6.94
C VAL A 291 11.75 3.19 -5.83
N GLY A 292 11.21 3.71 -4.73
CA GLY A 292 11.99 4.01 -3.53
C GLY A 292 11.89 2.86 -2.52
N ARG A 293 13.03 2.28 -2.09
CA ARG A 293 13.04 1.17 -1.12
C ARG A 293 13.36 1.67 0.29
N ILE A 294 12.56 1.20 1.27
CA ILE A 294 12.71 1.52 2.70
C ILE A 294 12.71 0.22 3.50
N THR A 295 13.76 -0.03 4.28
CA THR A 295 13.75 -1.10 5.28
C THR A 295 12.99 -0.63 6.53
N CYS A 296 11.98 -1.41 6.98
CA CYS A 296 11.06 -0.97 8.02
C CYS A 296 11.49 -1.33 9.44
N PHE A 297 11.45 -2.63 9.77
CA PHE A 297 11.52 -3.12 11.15
C PHE A 297 12.88 -3.70 11.52
N LYS A 298 13.94 -3.28 10.84
CA LYS A 298 15.33 -3.52 11.23
C LYS A 298 16.08 -2.21 11.18
N ASP A 299 16.16 -1.51 12.31
CA ASP A 299 16.75 -0.16 12.37
C ASP A 299 17.32 0.12 13.77
N SER A 300 18.61 -0.13 13.93
CA SER A 300 19.30 0.10 15.22
C SER A 300 19.36 1.57 15.60
N TYR A 301 19.38 2.50 14.62
CA TYR A 301 19.41 3.94 14.90
C TYR A 301 18.05 4.44 15.40
N PHE A 302 16.95 3.94 14.83
CA PHE A 302 15.62 4.24 15.36
C PHE A 302 15.50 3.74 16.81
N VAL A 303 15.96 2.53 17.09
CA VAL A 303 15.93 1.95 18.46
C VAL A 303 16.78 2.77 19.43
N GLN A 304 17.93 3.30 19.00
CA GLN A 304 18.76 4.17 19.84
C GLN A 304 17.98 5.40 20.30
N ASP A 305 17.19 6.00 19.43
CA ASP A 305 16.39 7.20 19.72
C ASP A 305 15.07 6.85 20.45
N ASN A 306 14.53 5.65 20.23
CA ASN A 306 13.23 5.21 20.72
C ASN A 306 13.33 3.82 21.40
N PRO A 307 14.07 3.68 22.52
CA PRO A 307 14.30 2.37 23.14
C PRO A 307 13.02 1.69 23.64
N LYS A 308 11.96 2.45 23.93
CA LYS A 308 10.64 1.92 24.32
C LYS A 308 9.86 1.31 23.17
N SER A 309 10.16 1.69 21.94
CA SER A 309 9.56 1.14 20.72
C SER A 309 10.32 -0.09 20.18
N ALA A 310 11.35 -0.54 20.89
CA ALA A 310 12.15 -1.71 20.51
C ALA A 310 11.54 -3.02 21.01
N ILE A 311 11.94 -4.14 20.43
CA ILE A 311 11.84 -5.44 21.08
C ILE A 311 12.83 -5.42 22.25
N THR A 312 12.38 -5.74 23.47
CA THR A 312 13.18 -5.64 24.68
C THR A 312 13.34 -6.99 25.39
N GLU A 313 14.39 -7.12 26.20
CA GLU A 313 14.53 -8.26 27.13
C GLU A 313 13.56 -8.09 28.30
N LYS A 314 12.76 -9.09 28.60
CA LYS A 314 11.83 -9.06 29.75
C LYS A 314 12.53 -8.86 31.08
N SER A 315 13.75 -9.41 31.22
CA SER A 315 14.50 -9.36 32.48
C SER A 315 15.08 -7.98 32.78
N THR A 316 15.41 -7.20 31.75
CA THR A 316 16.13 -5.92 31.92
C THR A 316 15.34 -4.71 31.40
N GLY A 317 14.33 -4.91 30.55
CA GLY A 317 13.63 -3.85 29.83
C GLY A 317 14.48 -3.14 28.78
N ARG A 318 15.69 -3.62 28.51
CA ARG A 318 16.60 -3.00 27.52
C ARG A 318 16.36 -3.57 26.13
N PRO A 319 16.66 -2.80 25.05
CA PRO A 319 16.57 -3.30 23.69
C PRO A 319 17.33 -4.62 23.51
N PHE A 320 16.66 -5.61 22.91
CA PHE A 320 17.20 -6.94 22.66
C PHE A 320 17.96 -6.95 21.32
N LYS A 321 19.23 -7.37 21.37
CA LYS A 321 20.04 -7.48 20.16
C LYS A 321 19.87 -8.87 19.53
N HIS A 322 19.45 -8.90 18.27
CA HIS A 322 19.26 -10.14 17.52
C HIS A 322 19.84 -10.03 16.11
N ASN A 323 20.60 -11.04 15.66
CA ASN A 323 21.27 -11.04 14.36
C ASN A 323 22.07 -9.73 14.11
N HIS A 324 22.89 -9.36 15.11
CA HIS A 324 23.77 -8.19 15.10
C HIS A 324 23.07 -6.81 15.04
N ALA A 325 21.74 -6.75 15.10
CA ALA A 325 20.95 -5.51 15.04
C ALA A 325 19.99 -5.40 16.21
N TYR A 326 19.54 -4.17 16.49
CA TYR A 326 18.38 -3.89 17.30
C TYR A 326 17.15 -3.72 16.39
N TRP A 327 16.01 -4.23 16.84
CA TRP A 327 14.79 -4.25 16.05
C TRP A 327 13.72 -3.41 16.72
N PRO A 328 13.16 -2.42 16.01
CA PRO A 328 11.88 -1.83 16.39
C PRO A 328 10.80 -2.91 16.47
N SER A 329 9.84 -2.75 17.37
CA SER A 329 8.69 -3.66 17.41
C SER A 329 7.74 -3.39 16.26
N GLY A 330 7.42 -4.40 15.47
CA GLY A 330 6.39 -4.30 14.42
C GLY A 330 4.97 -4.07 14.96
N PHE A 331 4.76 -4.17 16.29
CA PHE A 331 3.49 -3.82 16.94
C PHE A 331 3.40 -2.34 17.33
N ASP A 332 4.50 -1.60 17.36
CA ASP A 332 4.53 -0.22 17.79
C ASP A 332 4.11 0.74 16.65
N ARG A 333 3.07 1.53 16.90
CA ARG A 333 2.51 2.46 15.89
C ARG A 333 3.45 3.63 15.55
N ARG A 334 4.33 4.03 16.47
CA ARG A 334 5.35 5.05 16.20
C ARG A 334 6.34 4.59 15.11
N VAL A 335 6.64 3.28 15.07
CA VAL A 335 7.48 2.70 14.00
C VAL A 335 6.75 2.75 12.65
N TRP A 336 5.42 2.53 12.66
CA TRP A 336 4.60 2.64 11.46
C TRP A 336 4.58 4.07 10.92
N GLU A 337 4.30 5.03 11.82
CA GLU A 337 4.30 6.46 11.49
C GLU A 337 5.63 6.89 10.86
N PHE A 338 6.77 6.51 11.46
CA PHE A 338 8.09 6.84 10.95
C PHE A 338 8.28 6.37 9.51
N ASN A 339 8.02 5.08 9.24
CA ASN A 339 8.26 4.53 7.91
C ASN A 339 7.31 5.13 6.86
N VAL A 340 6.07 5.37 7.22
CA VAL A 340 5.08 5.99 6.31
C VAL A 340 5.36 7.47 6.10
N ALA A 341 5.75 8.22 7.13
CA ALA A 341 6.12 9.62 7.00
C ALA A 341 7.35 9.79 6.09
N LEU A 342 8.39 8.95 6.26
CA LEU A 342 9.56 8.93 5.38
C LEU A 342 9.18 8.59 3.93
N ALA A 343 8.28 7.66 3.75
CA ALA A 343 7.79 7.25 2.44
C ALA A 343 7.03 8.39 1.74
N LYS A 344 6.07 9.01 2.42
CA LYS A 344 5.30 10.16 1.89
C LYS A 344 6.22 11.31 1.51
N GLU A 345 7.11 11.70 2.43
CA GLU A 345 8.09 12.76 2.20
C GLU A 345 8.94 12.49 0.95
N SER A 346 9.39 11.24 0.77
CA SER A 346 10.21 10.85 -0.38
C SER A 346 9.44 10.94 -1.70
N VAL A 347 8.16 10.56 -1.71
CA VAL A 347 7.29 10.71 -2.88
C VAL A 347 7.09 12.19 -3.21
N GLU A 348 6.73 13.00 -2.22
CA GLU A 348 6.43 14.43 -2.41
C GLU A 348 7.67 15.24 -2.82
N LYS A 349 8.84 14.94 -2.23
CA LYS A 349 10.09 15.66 -2.53
C LYS A 349 10.75 15.25 -3.85
N PHE A 350 10.66 13.98 -4.24
CA PHE A 350 11.44 13.44 -5.36
C PHE A 350 10.59 12.86 -6.49
N GLY A 351 9.32 12.52 -6.23
CA GLY A 351 8.43 11.96 -7.24
C GLY A 351 8.58 10.45 -7.45
N PHE A 352 8.99 9.67 -6.46
CA PHE A 352 8.98 8.22 -6.57
C PHE A 352 7.60 7.72 -6.98
N ASN A 353 7.54 6.83 -7.97
CA ASN A 353 6.31 6.25 -8.47
C ASN A 353 5.70 5.22 -7.52
N GLU A 354 6.55 4.55 -6.76
CA GLU A 354 6.22 3.44 -5.87
C GLU A 354 7.17 3.42 -4.68
N ILE A 355 6.64 3.03 -3.52
CA ILE A 355 7.47 2.75 -2.34
C ILE A 355 7.47 1.25 -2.09
N ASN A 356 8.67 0.69 -2.01
CA ASN A 356 8.94 -0.70 -1.70
C ASN A 356 9.37 -0.83 -0.25
N PHE A 357 8.56 -1.51 0.57
CA PHE A 357 8.87 -1.80 1.96
C PHE A 357 9.55 -3.14 2.11
N ASP A 358 10.82 -3.11 2.53
CA ASP A 358 11.58 -4.30 2.90
C ASP A 358 11.70 -4.42 4.43
N TYR A 359 12.11 -5.59 4.91
CA TYR A 359 12.10 -5.91 6.34
C TYR A 359 10.76 -5.60 7.01
N VAL A 360 9.68 -5.70 6.26
CA VAL A 360 8.30 -5.60 6.74
C VAL A 360 7.94 -6.94 7.41
N ARG A 361 8.62 -7.21 8.52
CA ARG A 361 8.56 -8.47 9.26
C ARG A 361 9.17 -8.35 10.65
N PHE A 362 8.86 -9.30 11.52
CA PHE A 362 9.57 -9.51 12.77
C PHE A 362 10.91 -10.23 12.53
N PRO A 363 11.84 -10.21 13.50
CA PRO A 363 13.10 -10.95 13.37
C PRO A 363 12.85 -12.45 13.14
N ASP A 364 13.62 -13.05 12.26
CA ASP A 364 13.66 -14.49 12.06
C ASP A 364 14.41 -15.22 13.17
N ARG A 365 14.26 -16.56 13.26
CA ARG A 365 14.97 -17.43 14.22
C ARG A 365 14.76 -17.07 15.69
N MET A 366 13.63 -16.47 16.03
CA MET A 366 13.30 -16.06 17.39
C MET A 366 12.81 -17.21 18.28
N THR A 367 12.47 -18.38 17.74
CA THR A 367 11.78 -19.47 18.43
C THR A 367 12.43 -19.85 19.77
N LYS A 368 13.76 -19.85 19.87
CA LYS A 368 14.50 -20.20 21.09
C LYS A 368 14.53 -19.09 22.15
N VAL A 369 14.31 -17.84 21.74
CA VAL A 369 14.40 -16.65 22.61
C VAL A 369 13.08 -15.91 22.73
N GLU A 370 12.03 -16.39 22.08
CA GLU A 370 10.69 -15.78 22.06
C GLU A 370 10.15 -15.52 23.48
N SER A 371 10.37 -16.45 24.41
CA SER A 371 9.92 -16.32 25.80
C SER A 371 10.69 -15.26 26.60
N LEU A 372 11.89 -14.88 26.15
CA LEU A 372 12.79 -13.95 26.84
C LEU A 372 12.54 -12.50 26.48
N VAL A 373 11.77 -12.24 25.41
CA VAL A 373 11.57 -10.90 24.88
C VAL A 373 10.14 -10.41 25.05
N ASP A 374 10.01 -9.10 25.17
CA ASP A 374 8.75 -8.36 25.10
C ASP A 374 8.71 -7.58 23.78
N TYR A 375 7.63 -7.78 23.03
CA TYR A 375 7.36 -7.06 21.78
C TYR A 375 6.51 -5.81 22.00
N HIS A 376 6.08 -5.51 23.21
CA HIS A 376 5.18 -4.40 23.55
C HIS A 376 3.89 -4.40 22.72
N ASN A 377 3.26 -5.57 22.62
CA ASN A 377 2.05 -5.78 21.81
C ASN A 377 0.81 -5.21 22.53
N LEU A 378 0.59 -3.93 22.37
CA LEU A 378 -0.48 -3.20 23.07
C LEU A 378 -1.90 -3.69 22.68
N TYR A 379 -2.08 -4.11 21.44
CA TYR A 379 -3.40 -4.45 20.90
C TYR A 379 -3.67 -5.96 20.81
N GLY A 380 -2.80 -6.79 21.35
CA GLY A 380 -2.98 -8.26 21.37
C GLY A 380 -2.97 -8.92 19.98
N GLU A 381 -2.35 -8.28 19.00
CA GLU A 381 -2.30 -8.72 17.60
C GLU A 381 -1.35 -9.91 17.42
N SER A 382 -1.63 -10.79 16.47
CA SER A 382 -0.61 -11.70 15.98
C SER A 382 0.39 -10.97 15.08
N LYS A 383 1.59 -11.54 14.88
CA LYS A 383 2.59 -10.95 13.97
C LYS A 383 2.07 -10.77 12.54
N VAL A 384 1.28 -11.73 12.05
CA VAL A 384 0.69 -11.65 10.69
C VAL A 384 -0.37 -10.55 10.60
N GLN A 385 -1.17 -10.36 11.66
CA GLN A 385 -2.12 -9.25 11.72
C GLN A 385 -1.41 -7.90 11.72
N ALA A 386 -0.37 -7.74 12.54
CA ALA A 386 0.37 -6.48 12.62
C ALA A 386 1.00 -6.10 11.26
N ILE A 387 1.59 -7.06 10.54
CA ILE A 387 2.15 -6.81 9.21
C ILE A 387 1.07 -6.42 8.19
N GLN A 388 -0.05 -7.14 8.16
CA GLN A 388 -1.16 -6.80 7.26
C GLN A 388 -1.72 -5.41 7.56
N ARG A 389 -1.92 -5.08 8.84
CA ARG A 389 -2.48 -3.79 9.30
C ARG A 389 -1.53 -2.62 9.03
N PHE A 390 -0.21 -2.83 9.21
CA PHE A 390 0.79 -1.85 8.80
C PHE A 390 0.69 -1.54 7.30
N LEU A 391 0.59 -2.57 6.47
CA LEU A 391 0.50 -2.41 5.01
C LEU A 391 -0.82 -1.76 4.58
N LEU A 392 -1.95 -2.07 5.24
CA LEU A 392 -3.21 -1.34 5.02
C LEU A 392 -3.04 0.16 5.29
N TYR A 393 -2.48 0.50 6.45
CA TYR A 393 -2.20 1.89 6.80
C TYR A 393 -1.25 2.55 5.81
N ALA A 394 -0.17 1.88 5.42
CA ALA A 394 0.79 2.40 4.45
C ALA A 394 0.16 2.64 3.08
N CYS A 395 -0.66 1.70 2.59
CA CYS A 395 -1.40 1.87 1.33
C CYS A 395 -2.36 3.05 1.39
N ASP A 396 -3.14 3.18 2.47
CA ASP A 396 -4.06 4.29 2.64
C ASP A 396 -3.37 5.65 2.55
N GLU A 397 -2.19 5.76 3.17
CA GLU A 397 -1.46 7.02 3.24
C GLU A 397 -0.67 7.33 1.96
N LEU A 398 -0.09 6.32 1.32
CA LEU A 398 0.70 6.52 0.08
C LEU A 398 -0.17 6.69 -1.16
N HIS A 399 -1.34 6.05 -1.20
CA HIS A 399 -2.29 6.27 -2.29
C HIS A 399 -2.81 7.72 -2.35
N LYS A 400 -2.89 8.43 -1.21
CA LYS A 400 -3.24 9.86 -1.18
C LYS A 400 -2.24 10.73 -1.92
N VAL A 401 -0.96 10.38 -1.88
CA VAL A 401 0.12 11.10 -2.58
C VAL A 401 0.41 10.51 -3.97
N GLY A 402 -0.43 9.60 -4.45
CA GLY A 402 -0.38 9.05 -5.80
C GLY A 402 0.73 8.03 -6.05
N ALA A 403 1.27 7.40 -5.01
CA ALA A 403 2.31 6.39 -5.12
C ALA A 403 1.76 4.98 -4.87
N TYR A 404 2.24 4.00 -5.65
CA TYR A 404 1.97 2.58 -5.39
C TYR A 404 2.80 2.05 -4.21
N VAL A 405 2.35 0.94 -3.64
CA VAL A 405 3.00 0.28 -2.50
C VAL A 405 3.39 -1.14 -2.86
N SER A 406 4.65 -1.48 -2.64
CA SER A 406 5.14 -2.85 -2.71
C SER A 406 5.74 -3.32 -1.40
N ALA A 407 5.72 -4.63 -1.17
CA ALA A 407 6.27 -5.24 0.03
C ALA A 407 7.14 -6.45 -0.32
N ASP A 408 8.34 -6.49 0.29
CA ASP A 408 9.26 -7.60 0.15
C ASP A 408 8.95 -8.70 1.17
N VAL A 409 8.92 -9.94 0.69
CA VAL A 409 8.64 -11.10 1.51
C VAL A 409 9.66 -12.22 1.26
N PHE A 410 9.96 -12.99 2.29
CA PHE A 410 10.82 -14.16 2.11
C PHE A 410 10.21 -15.15 1.11
N GLY A 411 11.06 -15.80 0.32
CA GLY A 411 10.63 -16.78 -0.67
C GLY A 411 9.79 -17.91 -0.06
N GLU A 412 10.10 -18.34 1.17
CA GLU A 412 9.35 -19.40 1.86
C GLU A 412 7.90 -19.03 2.22
N SER A 413 7.54 -17.73 2.24
CA SER A 413 6.15 -17.28 2.50
C SER A 413 5.16 -17.73 1.42
N ALA A 414 5.65 -18.13 0.24
CA ALA A 414 4.86 -18.72 -0.84
C ALA A 414 4.42 -20.17 -0.54
N ASN A 415 5.03 -20.85 0.44
CA ASN A 415 4.70 -22.24 0.73
C ASN A 415 3.30 -22.40 1.30
N PRO A 416 2.52 -23.40 0.82
CA PRO A 416 1.20 -23.67 1.34
C PRO A 416 1.23 -24.00 2.83
N GLY A 417 0.30 -23.45 3.60
CA GLY A 417 0.15 -23.74 5.00
C GLY A 417 1.18 -23.09 5.92
N TYR A 418 2.03 -22.23 5.40
CA TYR A 418 2.99 -21.48 6.20
C TYR A 418 2.42 -20.11 6.57
N THR A 419 2.30 -19.88 7.86
CA THR A 419 2.41 -18.56 8.46
C THR A 419 3.79 -18.51 9.07
N THR A 420 4.62 -17.62 8.65
CA THR A 420 6.00 -17.58 9.09
C THR A 420 6.11 -16.93 10.48
N ALA A 421 7.04 -17.38 11.30
CA ALA A 421 7.26 -16.87 12.66
C ALA A 421 7.55 -15.36 12.71
N TYR A 422 7.88 -14.77 11.59
CA TYR A 422 8.16 -13.35 11.43
C TYR A 422 6.98 -12.55 10.82
N GLY A 423 5.80 -13.15 10.68
CA GLY A 423 4.55 -12.46 10.35
C GLY A 423 4.26 -12.30 8.86
N GLN A 424 5.02 -12.92 7.96
CA GLN A 424 4.76 -12.84 6.52
C GLN A 424 3.87 -13.99 6.04
N TYR A 425 2.59 -13.70 5.84
CA TYR A 425 1.62 -14.62 5.25
C TYR A 425 1.19 -14.10 3.89
N TRP A 426 1.55 -14.81 2.83
CA TRP A 426 1.42 -14.35 1.45
C TRP A 426 0.03 -13.82 1.08
N PRO A 427 -1.08 -14.57 1.28
CA PRO A 427 -2.39 -14.09 0.88
C PRO A 427 -2.82 -12.81 1.61
N ALA A 428 -2.48 -12.66 2.89
CA ALA A 428 -2.83 -11.49 3.68
C ALA A 428 -2.09 -10.23 3.20
N ILE A 429 -0.83 -10.36 2.82
CA ILE A 429 -0.03 -9.24 2.27
C ILE A 429 -0.47 -8.93 0.84
N SER A 430 -0.57 -9.94 -0.02
CA SER A 430 -0.95 -9.79 -1.42
C SER A 430 -2.33 -9.16 -1.60
N ASN A 431 -3.27 -9.45 -0.69
CA ASN A 431 -4.60 -8.84 -0.72
C ASN A 431 -4.57 -7.32 -0.53
N VAL A 432 -3.54 -6.79 0.12
CA VAL A 432 -3.46 -5.38 0.55
C VAL A 432 -2.61 -4.54 -0.39
N VAL A 433 -1.35 -4.95 -0.63
CA VAL A 433 -0.38 -4.16 -1.40
C VAL A 433 -0.65 -4.19 -2.91
N ASP A 434 -0.14 -3.21 -3.63
CA ASP A 434 -0.26 -3.16 -5.10
C ASP A 434 0.67 -4.17 -5.76
N VAL A 435 1.87 -4.34 -5.19
CA VAL A 435 2.89 -5.27 -5.67
C VAL A 435 3.44 -6.06 -4.49
N ILE A 436 3.61 -7.38 -4.66
CA ILE A 436 4.30 -8.25 -3.71
C ILE A 436 5.58 -8.80 -4.35
N SER A 437 6.69 -8.66 -3.63
CA SER A 437 8.02 -8.99 -4.15
C SER A 437 8.67 -10.09 -3.30
N GLY A 438 8.51 -11.33 -3.74
CA GLY A 438 9.19 -12.47 -3.10
C GLY A 438 10.69 -12.44 -3.37
N MET A 439 11.47 -12.99 -2.43
CA MET A 439 12.94 -13.08 -2.47
C MET A 439 13.42 -14.54 -2.54
N PRO A 440 13.14 -15.29 -3.62
CA PRO A 440 13.53 -16.70 -3.76
C PRO A 440 14.94 -16.88 -4.36
N TYR A 441 15.96 -16.23 -3.77
CA TYR A 441 17.32 -16.35 -4.29
C TYR A 441 17.77 -17.81 -4.30
N PRO A 442 18.27 -18.35 -5.45
CA PRO A 442 18.64 -19.76 -5.55
C PRO A 442 19.63 -20.24 -4.49
N ASP A 443 20.58 -19.40 -4.06
CA ASP A 443 21.57 -19.75 -3.05
C ASP A 443 21.07 -19.64 -1.60
N HIS A 444 19.81 -19.24 -1.39
CA HIS A 444 19.14 -19.25 -0.09
C HIS A 444 18.33 -20.53 0.18
N PHE A 445 18.14 -21.35 -0.86
CA PHE A 445 17.47 -22.64 -0.70
C PHE A 445 18.46 -23.74 -0.35
N SER A 446 18.09 -24.59 0.59
CA SER A 446 18.88 -25.78 0.91
C SER A 446 18.84 -26.82 -0.20
N ASN A 447 19.86 -27.66 -0.25
CA ASN A 447 19.91 -28.77 -1.20
C ASN A 447 18.65 -29.66 -1.08
N GLY A 448 18.10 -30.05 -2.22
CA GLY A 448 16.86 -30.84 -2.28
C GLY A 448 15.57 -30.04 -2.09
N TYR A 449 15.64 -28.72 -1.90
CA TYR A 449 14.44 -27.90 -1.72
C TYR A 449 13.55 -27.93 -2.98
N TYR A 450 12.26 -28.12 -2.81
CA TYR A 450 11.31 -28.44 -3.90
C TYR A 450 11.72 -29.62 -4.79
N GLY A 451 12.60 -30.51 -4.30
CA GLY A 451 13.15 -31.63 -5.07
C GLY A 451 14.25 -31.22 -6.06
N VAL A 452 14.85 -30.04 -5.91
CA VAL A 452 15.96 -29.55 -6.74
C VAL A 452 17.26 -29.72 -5.97
N ASN A 453 18.16 -30.54 -6.51
CA ASN A 453 19.52 -30.66 -5.96
C ASN A 453 20.31 -29.40 -6.35
N GLU A 454 21.10 -28.89 -5.39
CA GLU A 454 21.93 -27.70 -5.60
C GLU A 454 21.15 -26.55 -6.29
N PRO A 455 20.11 -25.99 -5.65
CA PRO A 455 19.25 -24.99 -6.26
C PRO A 455 20.00 -23.83 -6.93
N TRP A 456 21.15 -23.45 -6.36
CA TRP A 456 22.04 -22.40 -6.90
C TRP A 456 22.64 -22.74 -8.27
N ASN A 457 22.71 -24.03 -8.63
CA ASN A 457 23.14 -24.52 -9.96
C ASN A 457 21.96 -24.69 -10.93
N HIS A 458 20.73 -24.66 -10.43
CA HIS A 458 19.51 -24.90 -11.20
C HIS A 458 18.49 -23.75 -11.06
N PRO A 459 18.87 -22.50 -11.40
CA PRO A 459 18.05 -21.32 -11.16
C PRO A 459 16.70 -21.35 -11.87
N TYR A 460 16.61 -21.92 -13.08
CA TYR A 460 15.31 -22.10 -13.76
C TYR A 460 14.38 -23.00 -12.96
N GLU A 461 14.85 -24.16 -12.57
CA GLU A 461 14.03 -25.19 -11.94
C GLU A 461 13.48 -24.71 -10.59
N ILE A 462 14.36 -24.14 -9.76
CA ILE A 462 13.96 -23.66 -8.43
C ILE A 462 12.97 -22.51 -8.52
N LEU A 463 13.18 -21.53 -9.41
CA LEU A 463 12.29 -20.38 -9.57
C LEU A 463 10.96 -20.78 -10.24
N TYR A 464 10.98 -21.73 -11.17
CA TYR A 464 9.76 -22.27 -11.77
C TYR A 464 8.86 -22.93 -10.72
N ARG A 465 9.43 -23.84 -9.90
CA ARG A 465 8.69 -24.53 -8.84
C ARG A 465 8.22 -23.59 -7.74
N TRP A 466 9.04 -22.63 -7.36
CA TRP A 466 8.64 -21.57 -6.46
C TRP A 466 7.48 -20.74 -7.02
N GLY A 467 7.58 -20.35 -8.29
CA GLY A 467 6.54 -19.58 -8.98
C GLY A 467 5.19 -20.29 -9.03
N GLN A 468 5.19 -21.62 -9.20
CA GLN A 468 3.95 -22.42 -9.12
C GLN A 468 3.30 -22.29 -7.73
N ARG A 469 4.09 -22.31 -6.63
CA ARG A 469 3.58 -22.09 -5.27
C ARG A 469 2.97 -20.70 -5.10
N VAL A 470 3.64 -19.69 -5.65
CA VAL A 470 3.10 -18.32 -5.66
C VAL A 470 1.77 -18.26 -6.39
N MET A 471 1.66 -18.86 -7.57
CA MET A 471 0.39 -18.88 -8.31
C MET A 471 -0.74 -19.54 -7.51
N ASP A 472 -0.46 -20.57 -6.74
CA ASP A 472 -1.45 -21.19 -5.85
C ASP A 472 -1.90 -20.23 -4.73
N ARG A 473 -0.98 -19.41 -4.19
CA ARG A 473 -1.33 -18.36 -3.22
C ARG A 473 -2.17 -17.24 -3.84
N GLN A 474 -1.82 -16.81 -5.04
CA GLN A 474 -2.55 -15.77 -5.76
C GLN A 474 -3.98 -16.17 -6.10
N LYS A 475 -4.22 -17.43 -6.46
CA LYS A 475 -5.57 -17.95 -6.77
C LYS A 475 -6.55 -17.84 -5.61
N ILE A 476 -6.08 -17.93 -4.36
CA ILE A 476 -6.92 -17.84 -3.17
C ILE A 476 -6.97 -16.43 -2.59
N THR A 477 -6.27 -15.46 -3.16
CA THR A 477 -6.22 -14.08 -2.67
C THR A 477 -7.32 -13.28 -3.36
N PRO A 478 -8.24 -12.61 -2.63
CA PRO A 478 -9.38 -11.90 -3.22
C PRO A 478 -9.00 -10.75 -4.14
N SER A 479 -8.00 -9.97 -3.74
CA SER A 479 -7.45 -8.84 -4.52
C SER A 479 -5.94 -9.02 -4.69
N PRO A 480 -5.50 -10.00 -5.52
CA PRO A 480 -4.09 -10.35 -5.60
C PRO A 480 -3.24 -9.21 -6.15
N ALA A 481 -2.13 -8.94 -5.48
CA ALA A 481 -1.11 -7.99 -5.92
C ALA A 481 -0.40 -8.46 -7.19
N ILE A 482 0.19 -7.54 -7.94
CA ILE A 482 1.14 -7.87 -8.99
C ILE A 482 2.37 -8.54 -8.33
N VAL A 483 2.83 -9.65 -8.88
CA VAL A 483 4.05 -10.30 -8.38
C VAL A 483 5.25 -9.81 -9.18
N ARG A 484 6.18 -9.14 -8.49
CA ARG A 484 7.46 -8.68 -9.04
C ARG A 484 8.58 -9.26 -8.18
N THR A 485 9.28 -10.24 -8.70
CA THR A 485 10.21 -11.09 -7.92
C THR A 485 11.61 -10.51 -7.87
N TRP A 486 12.22 -10.50 -6.68
CA TRP A 486 13.65 -10.28 -6.54
C TRP A 486 14.41 -11.48 -7.10
N ILE A 487 15.37 -11.24 -7.98
CA ILE A 487 16.24 -12.25 -8.57
C ILE A 487 17.70 -12.04 -8.14
N GLN A 488 18.45 -13.12 -8.06
CA GLN A 488 19.87 -13.08 -7.71
C GLN A 488 20.69 -12.48 -8.86
N ALA A 489 21.48 -11.45 -8.56
CA ALA A 489 22.40 -10.84 -9.53
C ALA A 489 23.84 -10.81 -9.01
N TYR A 490 24.12 -11.42 -7.87
CA TYR A 490 25.44 -11.57 -7.25
C TYR A 490 25.93 -13.02 -7.39
N ASN A 491 27.23 -13.25 -7.21
CA ASN A 491 27.81 -14.59 -7.25
C ASN A 491 27.30 -15.44 -6.08
N VAL A 492 27.16 -16.74 -6.29
CA VAL A 492 26.78 -17.68 -5.23
C VAL A 492 27.73 -17.54 -4.04
N MET A 493 27.18 -17.48 -2.85
CA MET A 493 27.94 -17.26 -1.63
C MET A 493 28.86 -18.45 -1.32
N HIS A 494 30.11 -18.21 -0.95
CA HIS A 494 31.11 -19.26 -0.69
C HIS A 494 30.73 -20.25 0.42
N HIS A 495 29.87 -19.87 1.35
CA HIS A 495 29.40 -20.80 2.38
C HIS A 495 28.31 -21.76 1.87
N VAL A 496 27.70 -21.46 0.71
CA VAL A 496 26.73 -22.30 0.00
C VAL A 496 27.47 -23.23 -0.96
N ASP A 497 28.35 -22.67 -1.79
CA ASP A 497 29.25 -23.42 -2.66
C ASP A 497 30.69 -22.90 -2.51
N PRO A 498 31.60 -23.71 -1.94
CA PRO A 498 33.00 -23.32 -1.73
C PRO A 498 33.77 -22.97 -3.03
N ASN A 499 33.33 -23.49 -4.17
CA ASN A 499 33.95 -23.18 -5.47
C ASN A 499 33.53 -21.78 -5.98
N GLY A 500 32.48 -21.21 -5.45
CA GLY A 500 31.93 -19.90 -5.80
C GLY A 500 31.51 -19.85 -7.28
N ILE A 501 30.21 -19.89 -7.55
CA ILE A 501 29.73 -19.82 -8.93
C ILE A 501 29.58 -18.37 -9.34
N ALA A 502 30.27 -18.02 -10.45
CA ALA A 502 30.08 -16.72 -11.09
C ALA A 502 28.69 -16.66 -11.72
N TYR A 503 27.83 -15.85 -11.12
CA TYR A 503 26.45 -15.69 -11.57
C TYR A 503 26.40 -14.76 -12.77
N ASN A 504 26.32 -15.33 -13.96
CA ASN A 504 26.42 -14.63 -15.24
C ASN A 504 25.05 -14.37 -15.89
N SER A 505 25.06 -13.87 -17.11
CA SER A 505 23.85 -13.57 -17.89
C SER A 505 22.92 -14.79 -18.06
N GLU A 506 23.47 -15.99 -18.25
CA GLU A 506 22.65 -17.20 -18.43
C GLU A 506 21.94 -17.59 -17.12
N ASN A 507 22.60 -17.48 -15.96
CA ASN A 507 21.97 -17.77 -14.67
C ASN A 507 20.78 -16.82 -14.42
N VAL A 508 20.96 -15.51 -14.62
CA VAL A 508 19.90 -14.49 -14.48
C VAL A 508 18.76 -14.75 -15.47
N LYS A 509 19.07 -15.07 -16.72
CA LYS A 509 18.06 -15.41 -17.73
C LYS A 509 17.26 -16.65 -17.32
N GLN A 510 17.89 -17.67 -16.77
CA GLN A 510 17.22 -18.89 -16.31
C GLN A 510 16.24 -18.61 -15.14
N GLU A 511 16.61 -17.76 -14.19
CA GLU A 511 15.67 -17.32 -13.13
C GLU A 511 14.43 -16.68 -13.75
N ILE A 512 14.61 -15.68 -14.61
CA ILE A 512 13.50 -14.92 -15.21
C ILE A 512 12.61 -15.85 -16.05
N LEU A 513 13.20 -16.76 -16.84
CA LEU A 513 12.43 -17.74 -17.62
C LEU A 513 11.63 -18.68 -16.72
N GLY A 514 12.18 -19.12 -15.58
CA GLY A 514 11.47 -19.93 -14.60
C GLY A 514 10.23 -19.22 -14.08
N LEU A 515 10.36 -17.94 -13.70
CA LEU A 515 9.23 -17.11 -13.23
C LEU A 515 8.15 -16.95 -14.30
N TYR A 516 8.52 -16.55 -15.51
CA TYR A 516 7.54 -16.33 -16.60
C TYR A 516 6.83 -17.62 -17.02
N ASN A 517 7.55 -18.74 -17.07
CA ASN A 517 6.95 -20.03 -17.39
C ASN A 517 6.04 -20.56 -16.27
N ALA A 518 6.23 -20.11 -15.02
CA ALA A 518 5.29 -20.34 -13.92
C ALA A 518 4.07 -19.42 -13.94
N GLY A 519 4.04 -18.37 -14.80
CA GLY A 519 2.94 -17.41 -14.91
C GLY A 519 3.15 -16.10 -14.15
N LEU A 520 4.34 -15.85 -13.59
CA LEU A 520 4.65 -14.61 -12.88
C LEU A 520 5.21 -13.57 -13.87
N THR A 521 4.33 -12.69 -14.33
CA THR A 521 4.62 -11.77 -15.45
C THR A 521 4.78 -10.31 -15.07
N GLY A 522 4.72 -9.95 -13.78
CA GLY A 522 4.86 -8.57 -13.31
C GLY A 522 6.28 -8.00 -13.39
N GLY A 523 7.23 -8.79 -13.84
CA GLY A 523 8.63 -8.41 -13.99
C GLY A 523 9.53 -8.93 -12.86
N TYR A 524 10.70 -8.29 -12.72
CA TYR A 524 11.71 -8.68 -11.74
C TYR A 524 12.46 -7.46 -11.19
N ILE A 525 13.14 -7.67 -10.06
CA ILE A 525 14.10 -6.72 -9.47
C ILE A 525 15.42 -7.46 -9.25
N THR A 526 16.54 -6.93 -9.76
CA THR A 526 17.86 -7.52 -9.51
C THR A 526 18.33 -7.24 -8.09
N TRP A 527 18.76 -8.26 -7.35
CA TRP A 527 19.39 -8.05 -6.05
C TRP A 527 20.91 -8.18 -6.16
N MET A 528 21.58 -7.09 -5.84
CA MET A 528 23.03 -7.02 -5.70
C MET A 528 23.39 -5.83 -4.81
N SER A 529 23.72 -6.07 -3.55
CA SER A 529 23.97 -5.02 -2.54
C SER A 529 25.01 -3.98 -2.97
N SER A 530 26.02 -4.38 -3.75
CA SER A 530 27.05 -3.49 -4.27
C SER A 530 26.59 -2.60 -5.42
N SER A 531 25.47 -2.93 -6.07
CA SER A 531 24.98 -2.27 -7.30
C SER A 531 26.07 -2.14 -8.38
N SER A 532 26.95 -3.14 -8.52
CA SER A 532 28.12 -3.08 -9.41
C SER A 532 27.70 -2.95 -10.88
N LEU A 533 28.05 -1.82 -11.50
CA LEU A 533 27.80 -1.58 -12.92
C LEU A 533 28.49 -2.61 -13.80
N GLU A 534 29.72 -3.00 -13.44
CA GLU A 534 30.48 -4.01 -14.18
C GLU A 534 29.76 -5.37 -14.16
N LYS A 535 29.24 -5.76 -12.99
CA LYS A 535 28.48 -7.01 -12.87
C LYS A 535 27.18 -6.96 -13.68
N TYR A 536 26.46 -5.83 -13.67
CA TYR A 536 25.28 -5.64 -14.52
C TYR A 536 25.61 -5.69 -16.02
N ARG A 537 26.77 -5.16 -16.45
CA ARG A 537 27.25 -5.30 -17.85
C ARG A 537 27.49 -6.75 -18.24
N GLN A 538 28.09 -7.56 -17.35
CA GLN A 538 28.28 -9.00 -17.58
C GLN A 538 26.95 -9.75 -17.72
N GLN A 539 25.87 -9.22 -17.15
CA GLN A 539 24.52 -9.78 -17.18
C GLN A 539 23.62 -9.18 -18.28
N LEU A 540 24.12 -8.23 -19.07
CA LEU A 540 23.34 -7.47 -20.05
C LEU A 540 22.53 -8.36 -21.01
N GLY A 541 23.07 -9.49 -21.45
CA GLY A 541 22.36 -10.41 -22.35
C GLY A 541 21.03 -10.93 -21.80
N ALA A 542 20.92 -11.11 -20.46
CA ALA A 542 19.66 -11.46 -19.83
C ALA A 542 18.67 -10.28 -19.87
N PHE A 543 19.14 -9.07 -19.71
CA PHE A 543 18.31 -7.87 -19.67
C PHE A 543 17.83 -7.39 -21.05
N GLN A 544 18.41 -7.89 -22.14
CA GLN A 544 18.01 -7.55 -23.51
C GLN A 544 16.74 -8.29 -23.98
N ILE A 545 16.29 -9.29 -23.25
CA ILE A 545 15.17 -10.13 -23.62
C ILE A 545 13.86 -9.49 -23.15
N ASP A 546 12.90 -9.36 -24.07
CA ASP A 546 11.54 -8.97 -23.72
C ASP A 546 10.73 -10.22 -23.31
N TYR A 547 10.82 -10.56 -22.04
CA TYR A 547 10.18 -11.76 -21.49
C TYR A 547 8.66 -11.69 -21.57
N TYR A 548 8.08 -10.51 -21.33
CA TYR A 548 6.63 -10.33 -21.36
C TYR A 548 6.08 -10.51 -22.78
N ALA A 549 6.68 -9.87 -23.77
CA ALA A 549 6.28 -10.05 -25.16
C ALA A 549 6.45 -11.51 -25.63
N ASN A 550 7.53 -12.18 -25.21
CA ASN A 550 7.77 -13.58 -25.54
C ASN A 550 6.73 -14.50 -24.85
N TRP A 551 6.38 -14.22 -23.61
CA TRP A 551 5.33 -14.95 -22.90
C TRP A 551 3.97 -14.78 -23.58
N GLN A 552 3.57 -13.54 -23.92
CA GLN A 552 2.33 -13.27 -24.64
C GLN A 552 2.20 -14.04 -25.97
N LYS A 553 3.29 -14.16 -26.74
CA LYS A 553 3.31 -14.94 -28.00
C LYS A 553 3.04 -16.42 -27.78
N LYS A 554 3.42 -16.97 -26.62
CA LYS A 554 3.15 -18.39 -26.29
C LYS A 554 1.74 -18.65 -25.82
N GLN A 555 0.99 -17.60 -25.40
CA GLN A 555 -0.41 -17.72 -24.99
C GLN A 555 -1.41 -17.65 -26.16
N LYS A 556 -0.95 -17.13 -27.30
CA LYS A 556 -1.69 -17.12 -28.59
C LYS A 556 -1.51 -18.42 -29.34
#